data_5364f11e81bf723654b8f04f32bee7a4
#
_entry.id   5364f11e81bf723654b8f04f32bee7a4
#
_cell.length_a   1.000
_cell.length_b   1.000
_cell.length_c   1.000
_cell.angle_alpha   90.00
_cell.angle_beta   90.00
_cell.angle_gamma   90.00
#
_symmetry.space_group_name_H-M   'P 1'
#
loop_
_entity.id
_entity.type
_entity.pdbx_description
1 polymer ?
#
loop_
_entity_poly.entity_id
_entity_poly.type
_entity_poly.pdbx_seq_one_letter_code
_entity_poly.pdbx_strand_id
1 'polypeptide(L)'
;MLNPLKIQEMLSQANQMQEEVQRKLGQTVVEGTSGGGAVTATMNGKKQLLKIRIEPAAVVGLGGDKPDVEMLEDLVVAAVNEAGRKAEEVIQSSVKGVLGGLNLPGLR
;
A
#
# COMPACT_ATOMS: atom_id res chain seq x y z
N MET A 1 -40.32 -5.63 6.62
CA MET A 1 -39.60 -6.07 7.83
C MET A 1 -38.50 -7.06 7.47
N LEU A 2 -37.31 -6.83 7.95
CA LEU A 2 -36.16 -7.70 7.61
C LEU A 2 -36.22 -8.99 8.40
N ASN A 3 -36.14 -10.11 7.69
CA ASN A 3 -36.05 -11.44 8.26
C ASN A 3 -34.69 -11.61 8.94
N PRO A 4 -34.62 -12.15 10.17
CA PRO A 4 -33.33 -12.37 10.84
C PRO A 4 -32.34 -13.21 10.03
N LEU A 5 -32.83 -14.22 9.29
CA LEU A 5 -31.99 -15.02 8.42
C LEU A 5 -31.39 -14.20 7.29
N LYS A 6 -32.18 -13.25 6.75
CA LYS A 6 -31.69 -12.40 5.68
C LYS A 6 -30.64 -11.41 6.18
N ILE A 7 -30.80 -10.92 7.42
CA ILE A 7 -29.82 -10.06 8.06
C ILE A 7 -28.49 -10.81 8.23
N GLN A 8 -28.56 -12.07 8.68
CA GLN A 8 -27.36 -12.90 8.81
C GLN A 8 -26.66 -13.13 7.47
N GLU A 9 -27.44 -13.37 6.42
CA GLU A 9 -26.89 -13.52 5.08
C GLU A 9 -26.17 -12.25 4.63
N MET A 10 -26.77 -11.08 4.87
CA MET A 10 -26.19 -9.81 4.52
C MET A 10 -24.88 -9.56 5.27
N LEU A 11 -24.86 -9.87 6.57
CA LEU A 11 -23.66 -9.73 7.39
C LEU A 11 -22.55 -10.67 6.92
N SER A 12 -22.92 -11.92 6.58
CA SER A 12 -21.97 -12.90 6.07
C SER A 12 -21.35 -12.43 4.76
N GLN A 13 -22.16 -11.89 3.85
CA GLN A 13 -21.67 -11.36 2.59
C GLN A 13 -20.75 -10.16 2.81
N ALA A 14 -21.12 -9.27 3.72
CA ALA A 14 -20.28 -8.11 4.04
C ALA A 14 -18.92 -8.54 4.60
N ASN A 15 -18.91 -9.54 5.48
CA ASN A 15 -17.67 -10.08 6.03
C ASN A 15 -16.81 -10.71 4.94
N GLN A 16 -17.42 -11.46 4.02
CA GLN A 16 -16.69 -12.08 2.91
C GLN A 16 -16.07 -11.03 2.00
N MET A 17 -16.81 -9.95 1.71
CA MET A 17 -16.30 -8.85 0.89
C MET A 17 -15.13 -8.17 1.57
N GLN A 18 -15.23 -7.95 2.88
CA GLN A 18 -14.16 -7.33 3.65
C GLN A 18 -12.90 -8.20 3.64
N GLU A 19 -13.07 -9.50 3.84
CA GLU A 19 -11.95 -10.44 3.79
C GLU A 19 -11.28 -10.46 2.43
N GLU A 20 -12.09 -10.41 1.37
CA GLU A 20 -11.56 -10.40 0.01
C GLU A 20 -10.77 -9.12 -0.28
N VAL A 21 -11.27 -7.97 0.15
CA VAL A 21 -10.58 -6.69 0.01
C VAL A 21 -9.25 -6.75 0.76
N GLN A 22 -9.25 -7.23 2.00
CA GLN A 22 -8.03 -7.34 2.79
C GLN A 22 -7.01 -8.26 2.12
N ARG A 23 -7.47 -9.39 1.58
CA ARG A 23 -6.59 -10.31 0.87
C ARG A 23 -5.98 -9.67 -0.37
N LYS A 24 -6.79 -8.97 -1.16
CA LYS A 24 -6.30 -8.28 -2.36
C LYS A 24 -5.30 -7.19 -2.01
N LEU A 25 -5.56 -6.43 -0.95
CA LEU A 25 -4.64 -5.40 -0.50
C LEU A 25 -3.30 -6.01 -0.07
N GLY A 26 -3.35 -7.13 0.64
CA GLY A 26 -2.14 -7.81 1.07
C GLY A 26 -1.30 -8.37 -0.07
N GLN A 27 -1.94 -8.69 -1.19
CA GLN A 27 -1.29 -9.22 -2.38
C GLN A 27 -0.85 -8.13 -3.36
N THR A 28 -1.40 -6.94 -3.24
CA THR A 28 -1.04 -5.82 -4.11
C THR A 28 0.26 -5.22 -3.61
N VAL A 29 1.22 -5.06 -4.53
CA VAL A 29 2.55 -4.56 -4.19
C VAL A 29 2.78 -3.25 -4.91
N VAL A 30 3.29 -2.26 -4.18
CA VAL A 30 3.69 -0.97 -4.72
C VAL A 30 5.15 -0.71 -4.36
N GLU A 31 5.79 0.15 -5.15
CA GLU A 31 7.18 0.52 -4.91
C GLU A 31 7.32 2.03 -4.84
N GLY A 32 8.13 2.49 -3.90
CA GLY A 32 8.56 3.87 -3.82
C GLY A 32 10.06 3.94 -3.99
N THR A 33 10.55 4.95 -4.69
CA THR A 33 11.98 5.11 -4.95
C THR A 33 12.44 6.49 -4.51
N SER A 34 13.74 6.61 -4.28
CA SER A 34 14.38 7.87 -4.00
C SER A 34 15.80 7.88 -4.54
N GLY A 35 16.37 9.08 -4.69
CA GLY A 35 17.74 9.22 -5.15
C GLY A 35 17.98 8.69 -6.56
N GLY A 36 16.99 8.80 -7.45
CA GLY A 36 17.12 8.28 -8.81
C GLY A 36 17.18 6.76 -8.89
N GLY A 37 16.57 6.07 -7.92
CA GLY A 37 16.58 4.62 -7.85
C GLY A 37 17.62 4.06 -6.89
N ALA A 38 18.30 4.92 -6.15
CA ALA A 38 19.30 4.49 -5.16
C ALA A 38 18.67 3.63 -4.08
N VAL A 39 17.46 3.97 -3.64
CA VAL A 39 16.71 3.20 -2.66
C VAL A 39 15.33 2.91 -3.21
N THR A 40 14.89 1.67 -3.08
CA THR A 40 13.54 1.24 -3.46
C THR A 40 12.89 0.57 -2.25
N ALA A 41 11.71 1.05 -1.87
CA ALA A 41 10.91 0.45 -0.82
C ALA A 41 9.74 -0.28 -1.45
N THR A 42 9.51 -1.52 -1.06
CA THR A 42 8.39 -2.33 -1.55
C THR A 42 7.39 -2.49 -0.42
N MET A 43 6.12 -2.18 -0.69
CA MET A 43 5.06 -2.17 0.30
C MET A 43 3.82 -2.83 -0.28
N ASN A 44 3.00 -3.45 0.56
CA ASN A 44 1.71 -3.96 0.08
C ASN A 44 0.60 -2.92 0.30
N GLY A 45 -0.60 -3.23 -0.18
CA GLY A 45 -1.74 -2.33 -0.04
C GLY A 45 -2.21 -2.12 1.39
N LYS A 46 -1.74 -2.90 2.32
CA LYS A 46 -2.02 -2.72 3.76
C LYS A 46 -0.99 -1.81 4.42
N LYS A 47 -0.12 -1.20 3.65
CA LYS A 47 0.96 -0.34 4.15
C LYS A 47 2.00 -1.10 4.97
N GLN A 48 2.16 -2.39 4.70
CA GLN A 48 3.23 -3.17 5.31
C GLN A 48 4.47 -3.07 4.43
N LEU A 49 5.58 -2.66 5.02
CA LEU A 49 6.85 -2.59 4.33
C LEU A 49 7.39 -4.01 4.18
N LEU A 50 7.60 -4.45 2.94
CA LEU A 50 8.03 -5.81 2.64
C LEU A 50 9.52 -5.92 2.40
N LYS A 51 10.11 -4.88 1.79
CA LYS A 51 11.51 -4.94 1.40
C LYS A 51 12.07 -3.54 1.20
N ILE A 52 13.33 -3.38 1.54
CA ILE A 52 14.13 -2.22 1.18
C ILE A 52 15.29 -2.71 0.34
N ARG A 53 15.47 -2.11 -0.82
CA ARG A 53 16.60 -2.38 -1.69
C ARG A 53 17.45 -1.12 -1.78
N ILE A 54 18.74 -1.27 -1.55
CA ILE A 54 19.71 -0.18 -1.62
C ILE A 54 20.75 -0.58 -2.66
N GLU A 55 20.95 0.27 -3.67
CA GLU A 55 21.95 0.01 -4.69
C GLU A 55 23.36 0.20 -4.08
N PRO A 56 24.22 -0.83 -4.12
CA PRO A 56 25.55 -0.72 -3.51
C PRO A 56 26.37 0.43 -4.09
N ALA A 57 26.26 0.66 -5.39
CA ALA A 57 26.98 1.76 -6.04
C ALA A 57 26.56 3.11 -5.49
N ALA A 58 25.29 3.26 -5.11
CA ALA A 58 24.78 4.51 -4.55
C ALA A 58 25.39 4.78 -3.17
N VAL A 59 25.54 3.75 -2.36
CA VAL A 59 26.16 3.88 -1.03
C VAL A 59 27.58 4.38 -1.15
N VAL A 60 28.34 3.81 -2.07
CA VAL A 60 29.74 4.19 -2.30
C VAL A 60 29.83 5.62 -2.85
N GLY A 61 28.88 5.99 -3.73
CA GLY A 61 28.91 7.31 -4.39
C GLY A 61 28.43 8.47 -3.54
N LEU A 62 27.71 8.21 -2.45
CA LEU A 62 27.07 9.27 -1.67
C LEU A 62 28.06 10.05 -0.79
N GLY A 63 29.09 9.41 -0.28
CA GLY A 63 29.98 10.05 0.68
C GLY A 63 31.44 10.09 0.26
N GLY A 64 31.76 9.94 -1.03
CA GLY A 64 33.15 9.86 -1.47
C GLY A 64 33.83 8.63 -0.86
N ASP A 65 34.88 8.84 -0.07
CA ASP A 65 35.63 7.75 0.57
C ASP A 65 34.88 7.13 1.75
N LYS A 66 33.85 7.82 2.28
CA LYS A 66 33.05 7.33 3.40
C LYS A 66 31.58 7.37 3.05
N PRO A 67 30.83 6.30 3.39
CA PRO A 67 29.38 6.32 3.19
C PRO A 67 28.74 7.44 4.01
N ASP A 68 27.86 8.22 3.41
CA ASP A 68 27.06 9.21 4.12
C ASP A 68 25.82 8.51 4.65
N VAL A 69 25.89 8.04 5.88
CA VAL A 69 24.83 7.29 6.52
C VAL A 69 23.57 8.15 6.68
N GLU A 70 23.75 9.42 7.04
CA GLU A 70 22.63 10.33 7.23
C GLU A 70 21.86 10.54 5.93
N MET A 71 22.56 10.74 4.82
CA MET A 71 21.92 10.87 3.52
C MET A 71 21.20 9.58 3.13
N LEU A 72 21.80 8.43 3.41
CA LEU A 72 21.16 7.15 3.15
C LEU A 72 19.89 6.97 3.96
N GLU A 73 19.91 7.36 5.23
CA GLU A 73 18.73 7.31 6.09
C GLU A 73 17.61 8.17 5.50
N ASP A 74 17.93 9.38 5.04
CA ASP A 74 16.96 10.28 4.42
C ASP A 74 16.38 9.68 3.14
N LEU A 75 17.20 9.03 2.34
CA LEU A 75 16.74 8.36 1.12
C LEU A 75 15.79 7.20 1.44
N VAL A 76 16.08 6.44 2.49
CA VAL A 76 15.20 5.34 2.92
C VAL A 76 13.84 5.90 3.35
N VAL A 77 13.85 6.96 4.16
CA VAL A 77 12.61 7.61 4.61
C VAL A 77 11.79 8.08 3.40
N ALA A 78 12.43 8.73 2.44
CA ALA A 78 11.74 9.24 1.25
C ALA A 78 11.14 8.09 0.43
N ALA A 79 11.86 7.00 0.24
CA ALA A 79 11.37 5.84 -0.52
C ALA A 79 10.18 5.19 0.18
N VAL A 80 10.26 5.02 1.49
CA VAL A 80 9.17 4.42 2.29
C VAL A 80 7.92 5.30 2.23
N ASN A 81 8.09 6.61 2.38
CA ASN A 81 6.96 7.54 2.34
C ASN A 81 6.30 7.55 0.97
N GLU A 82 7.08 7.47 -0.10
CA GLU A 82 6.51 7.38 -1.44
C GLU A 82 5.73 6.07 -1.63
N ALA A 83 6.28 4.95 -1.17
CA ALA A 83 5.57 3.68 -1.22
C ALA A 83 4.27 3.75 -0.41
N GLY A 84 4.29 4.38 0.76
CA GLY A 84 3.12 4.57 1.60
C GLY A 84 2.03 5.38 0.90
N ARG A 85 2.42 6.42 0.16
CA ARG A 85 1.46 7.22 -0.60
C ARG A 85 0.81 6.38 -1.71
N LYS A 86 1.59 5.58 -2.41
CA LYS A 86 1.06 4.69 -3.44
C LYS A 86 0.15 3.62 -2.86
N ALA A 87 0.50 3.07 -1.70
CA ALA A 87 -0.35 2.12 -1.00
C ALA A 87 -1.68 2.76 -0.62
N GLU A 88 -1.67 4.01 -0.18
CA GLU A 88 -2.89 4.75 0.14
C GLU A 88 -3.78 4.91 -1.09
N GLU A 89 -3.20 5.20 -2.24
CA GLU A 89 -3.95 5.28 -3.50
C GLU A 89 -4.63 3.96 -3.83
N VAL A 90 -3.95 2.83 -3.60
CA VAL A 90 -4.51 1.50 -3.80
C VAL A 90 -5.69 1.28 -2.86
N ILE A 91 -5.55 1.65 -1.59
CA ILE A 91 -6.61 1.50 -0.59
C ILE A 91 -7.84 2.30 -1.03
N GLN A 92 -7.66 3.54 -1.42
CA GLN A 92 -8.77 4.40 -1.85
C GLN A 92 -9.43 3.88 -3.10
N SER A 93 -8.67 3.37 -4.06
CA SER A 93 -9.22 2.76 -5.26
C SER A 93 -10.05 1.53 -4.93
N SER A 94 -9.61 0.71 -3.98
CA SER A 94 -10.33 -0.47 -3.54
C SER A 94 -11.66 -0.09 -2.87
N VAL A 95 -11.65 0.95 -2.03
CA VAL A 95 -12.87 1.45 -1.39
C VAL A 95 -13.87 1.95 -2.43
N LYS A 96 -13.39 2.74 -3.41
CA LYS A 96 -14.25 3.23 -4.49
C LYS A 96 -14.83 2.08 -5.31
N GLY A 97 -14.03 1.05 -5.57
CA GLY A 97 -14.49 -0.12 -6.29
C GLY A 97 -15.60 -0.85 -5.56
N VAL A 98 -15.47 -1.01 -4.25
CA VAL A 98 -16.49 -1.64 -3.41
C VAL A 98 -17.77 -0.81 -3.41
N LEU A 99 -17.65 0.51 -3.22
CA LEU A 99 -18.81 1.41 -3.21
C LEU A 99 -19.50 1.44 -4.57
N GLY A 100 -18.73 1.44 -5.67
CA GLY A 100 -19.27 1.38 -7.01
C GLY A 100 -19.99 0.07 -7.28
N GLY A 101 -19.44 -1.04 -6.77
CA GLY A 101 -20.01 -2.36 -6.94
C GLY A 101 -21.30 -2.58 -6.18
N LEU A 102 -21.51 -1.85 -5.10
CA LEU A 102 -22.74 -1.94 -4.31
C LEU A 102 -23.94 -1.29 -4.99
N ASN A 103 -23.68 -0.42 -5.97
CA ASN A 103 -24.74 0.24 -6.76
C ASN A 103 -25.88 0.79 -5.87
N LEU A 104 -25.48 1.57 -4.86
CA LEU A 104 -26.42 2.11 -3.90
C LEU A 104 -27.25 3.26 -4.51
N PRO A 105 -28.60 3.20 -4.43
CA PRO A 105 -29.42 4.28 -4.94
C PRO A 105 -29.17 5.58 -4.16
N GLY A 106 -29.03 6.69 -4.87
CA GLY A 106 -28.82 7.99 -4.25
C GLY A 106 -27.38 8.39 -4.00
N LEU A 107 -26.43 7.49 -4.24
CA LEU A 107 -25.01 7.79 -4.12
C LEU A 107 -24.40 8.12 -5.49
N ARG A 108 -24.79 9.23 -6.05
CA ARG A 108 -24.24 9.70 -7.32
C ARG A 108 -23.62 11.08 -7.16
#